data_ffdc2fe942ca7b3425ae126093358731
#
_entry.id   ffdc2fe942ca7b3425ae126093358731
#
_cell.length_a   1.000
_cell.length_b   1.000
_cell.length_c   1.000
_cell.angle_alpha   90.00
_cell.angle_beta   90.00
_cell.angle_gamma   90.00
#
_symmetry.space_group_name_H-M   'P 1'
#
loop_
_entity.id
_entity.type
_entity.pdbx_description
1 polymer ?
#
loop_
_entity_poly.entity_id
_entity_poly.type
_entity_poly.pdbx_seq_one_letter_code
_entity_poly.pdbx_strand_id
1 'polypeptide(L)'
;TALYNAKRIAEAGTGAPVLYAGNVQNQSAIRAIFEEANIPVYLAENVYPRLDALNIEPVRKVIHAAFERHIVSAPGMEHIRELVTGAILPTPGAVMEAAMILYEEIGDCCVLDIGGATTDLHSVTLGSDEIAQLLTAPEPFNKRTVEGDLGLFVNAHHLVKLIGEAKLSRELGLDVPAVMRDYQAIPASDEQFRLTTRLCLEAGLTAISRHAGHLRHYYTPQGRATAAEGKDLTQVKTIIGTGGALTRLPERESILRKLADCNAGGTMLYPKPGAMQF
;
A
#
# COMPACT_ATOMS: atom_id res chain seq x y z
N THR A 1 6.95 29.19 -7.70
CA THR A 1 6.07 28.41 -6.78
C THR A 1 6.88 27.50 -5.85
N ALA A 2 7.84 26.69 -6.35
CA ALA A 2 8.64 25.78 -5.52
C ALA A 2 9.41 26.51 -4.42
N LEU A 3 10.16 27.56 -4.76
CA LEU A 3 10.93 28.36 -3.80
C LEU A 3 10.04 29.08 -2.79
N TYR A 4 8.89 29.58 -3.20
CA TYR A 4 7.91 30.16 -2.28
C TYR A 4 7.42 29.15 -1.26
N ASN A 5 7.05 27.95 -1.72
CA ASN A 5 6.59 26.87 -0.83
C ASN A 5 7.72 26.42 0.12
N ALA A 6 8.96 26.31 -0.37
CA ALA A 6 10.10 25.97 0.50
C ALA A 6 10.31 26.97 1.62
N LYS A 7 10.23 28.28 1.34
CA LYS A 7 10.29 29.32 2.38
C LYS A 7 9.18 29.18 3.41
N ARG A 8 7.95 28.93 2.96
CA ARG A 8 6.79 28.73 3.85
C ARG A 8 6.95 27.49 4.76
N ILE A 9 7.50 26.40 4.21
CA ILE A 9 7.80 25.18 4.98
C ILE A 9 8.91 25.47 6.02
N ALA A 10 9.96 26.17 5.61
CA ALA A 10 11.04 26.55 6.51
C ALA A 10 10.54 27.45 7.66
N GLU A 11 9.71 28.45 7.35
CA GLU A 11 9.07 29.34 8.34
C GLU A 11 8.15 28.59 9.32
N ALA A 12 7.54 27.47 8.91
CA ALA A 12 6.65 26.68 9.77
C ALA A 12 7.39 25.95 10.89
N GLY A 13 8.71 25.77 10.81
CA GLY A 13 9.55 25.29 11.91
C GLY A 13 9.18 23.90 12.44
N THR A 14 8.77 22.98 11.56
CA THR A 14 8.29 21.64 11.96
C THR A 14 9.35 20.75 12.59
N GLY A 15 10.66 21.09 12.44
CA GLY A 15 11.78 20.27 12.88
C GLY A 15 12.00 18.97 12.10
N ALA A 16 11.11 18.65 11.18
CA ALA A 16 11.18 17.44 10.35
C ALA A 16 12.16 17.64 9.17
N PRO A 17 12.91 16.61 8.78
CA PRO A 17 13.71 16.63 7.57
C PRO A 17 12.81 16.83 6.33
N VAL A 18 13.33 17.55 5.35
CA VAL A 18 12.63 17.80 4.08
C VAL A 18 13.28 17.02 2.95
N LEU A 19 12.46 16.38 2.12
CA LEU A 19 12.90 15.77 0.86
C LEU A 19 12.33 16.57 -0.31
N TYR A 20 13.21 16.98 -1.21
CA TYR A 20 12.84 17.67 -2.44
C TYR A 20 13.15 16.79 -3.65
N ALA A 21 12.14 16.50 -4.46
CA ALA A 21 12.21 15.65 -5.65
C ALA A 21 11.56 16.31 -6.88
N GLY A 22 11.61 17.63 -6.91
CA GLY A 22 11.10 18.44 -8.03
C GLY A 22 12.19 18.82 -9.02
N ASN A 23 11.92 19.90 -9.77
CA ASN A 23 12.81 20.37 -10.83
C ASN A 23 14.25 20.57 -10.31
N VAL A 24 15.21 19.89 -10.94
CA VAL A 24 16.63 19.88 -10.58
C VAL A 24 17.24 21.29 -10.58
N GLN A 25 16.78 22.19 -11.44
CA GLN A 25 17.24 23.57 -11.50
C GLN A 25 16.99 24.36 -10.19
N ASN A 26 16.03 23.95 -9.39
CA ASN A 26 15.72 24.61 -8.12
C ASN A 26 16.49 24.01 -6.93
N GLN A 27 17.20 22.90 -7.07
CA GLN A 27 17.81 22.17 -5.96
C GLN A 27 18.76 23.00 -5.13
N SER A 28 19.64 23.80 -5.76
CA SER A 28 20.60 24.66 -5.07
C SER A 28 19.89 25.71 -4.19
N ALA A 29 18.87 26.37 -4.75
CA ALA A 29 18.11 27.39 -4.04
C ALA A 29 17.25 26.78 -2.92
N ILE A 30 16.66 25.59 -3.15
CA ILE A 30 15.91 24.84 -2.14
C ILE A 30 16.83 24.44 -0.98
N ARG A 31 18.02 23.93 -1.29
CA ARG A 31 19.01 23.57 -0.29
C ARG A 31 19.37 24.79 0.60
N ALA A 32 19.70 25.91 -0.01
CA ALA A 32 20.07 27.13 0.72
C ALA A 32 18.97 27.59 1.68
N ILE A 33 17.69 27.55 1.28
CA ILE A 33 16.56 27.94 2.12
C ILE A 33 16.47 27.07 3.39
N PHE A 34 16.65 25.76 3.26
CA PHE A 34 16.52 24.85 4.40
C PHE A 34 17.78 24.82 5.26
N GLU A 35 18.98 24.96 4.67
CA GLU A 35 20.23 25.09 5.42
C GLU A 35 20.24 26.38 6.27
N GLU A 36 19.76 27.50 5.75
CA GLU A 36 19.60 28.76 6.49
C GLU A 36 18.64 28.60 7.68
N ALA A 37 17.61 27.76 7.54
CA ALA A 37 16.66 27.44 8.59
C ALA A 37 17.11 26.31 9.53
N ASN A 38 18.32 25.77 9.38
CA ASN A 38 18.83 24.57 10.10
C ASN A 38 17.92 23.34 9.98
N ILE A 39 17.26 23.17 8.85
CA ILE A 39 16.41 22.02 8.55
C ILE A 39 17.18 21.05 7.64
N PRO A 40 17.34 19.76 8.04
CA PRO A 40 17.95 18.76 7.17
C PRO A 40 17.18 18.61 5.86
N VAL A 41 17.90 18.73 4.73
CA VAL A 41 17.29 18.61 3.40
C VAL A 41 17.94 17.50 2.60
N TYR A 42 17.11 16.62 2.05
CA TYR A 42 17.49 15.58 1.11
C TYR A 42 17.04 15.99 -0.28
N LEU A 43 17.91 15.82 -1.27
CA LEU A 43 17.62 16.10 -2.66
C LEU A 43 17.60 14.80 -3.44
N ALA A 44 16.56 14.60 -4.23
CA ALA A 44 16.42 13.49 -5.17
C ALA A 44 16.20 14.03 -6.59
N GLU A 45 16.36 13.16 -7.58
CA GLU A 45 15.99 13.48 -8.95
C GLU A 45 14.49 13.79 -9.05
N ASN A 46 14.09 14.50 -10.10
CA ASN A 46 12.70 14.84 -10.33
C ASN A 46 11.85 13.57 -10.51
N VAL A 47 10.79 13.42 -9.72
CA VAL A 47 9.84 12.29 -9.84
C VAL A 47 9.11 12.30 -11.19
N TYR A 48 8.85 13.49 -11.73
CA TYR A 48 8.29 13.68 -13.07
C TYR A 48 9.28 14.50 -13.93
N PRO A 49 10.33 13.87 -14.48
CA PRO A 49 11.28 14.56 -15.35
C PRO A 49 10.60 15.06 -16.63
N ARG A 50 9.54 14.36 -17.08
CA ARG A 50 8.65 14.71 -18.20
C ARG A 50 7.21 14.32 -17.83
N LEU A 51 6.23 14.86 -18.56
CA LEU A 51 4.80 14.64 -18.29
C LEU A 51 4.37 13.15 -18.38
N ASP A 52 5.06 12.38 -19.19
CA ASP A 52 4.80 10.97 -19.49
C ASP A 52 5.79 9.99 -18.81
N ALA A 53 6.69 10.50 -17.96
CA ALA A 53 7.74 9.69 -17.36
C ALA A 53 7.74 9.83 -15.83
N LEU A 54 7.50 8.71 -15.16
CA LEU A 54 7.57 8.59 -13.70
C LEU A 54 8.94 8.02 -13.29
N ASN A 55 9.70 8.74 -12.45
CA ASN A 55 11.02 8.35 -11.95
C ASN A 55 11.02 8.35 -10.42
N ILE A 56 10.51 7.30 -9.78
CA ILE A 56 10.36 7.22 -8.33
C ILE A 56 11.54 6.55 -7.62
N GLU A 57 12.37 5.78 -8.32
CA GLU A 57 13.45 5.01 -7.70
C GLU A 57 14.49 5.88 -6.96
N PRO A 58 14.94 7.04 -7.49
CA PRO A 58 15.84 7.90 -6.75
C PRO A 58 15.23 8.42 -5.43
N VAL A 59 13.94 8.73 -5.44
CA VAL A 59 13.22 9.20 -4.24
C VAL A 59 13.08 8.08 -3.21
N ARG A 60 12.74 6.85 -3.65
CA ARG A 60 12.67 5.69 -2.77
C ARG A 60 14.00 5.47 -2.03
N LYS A 61 15.12 5.49 -2.74
CA LYS A 61 16.46 5.33 -2.14
C LYS A 61 16.73 6.39 -1.08
N VAL A 62 16.39 7.64 -1.35
CA VAL A 62 16.58 8.74 -0.40
C VAL A 62 15.68 8.58 0.83
N ILE A 63 14.42 8.19 0.64
CA ILE A 63 13.47 7.91 1.74
C ILE A 63 14.00 6.76 2.60
N HIS A 64 14.44 5.65 1.99
CA HIS A 64 15.03 4.53 2.71
C HIS A 64 16.23 4.96 3.55
N ALA A 65 17.19 5.69 2.97
CA ALA A 65 18.36 6.17 3.70
C ALA A 65 18.02 7.14 4.83
N ALA A 66 16.98 7.96 4.67
CA ALA A 66 16.50 8.83 5.73
C ALA A 66 15.82 8.06 6.86
N PHE A 67 15.01 7.04 6.49
CA PHE A 67 14.33 6.15 7.43
C PHE A 67 15.35 5.33 8.25
N GLU A 68 16.34 4.71 7.61
CA GLU A 68 17.39 3.94 8.29
C GLU A 68 18.11 4.78 9.35
N ARG A 69 18.46 6.03 9.01
CA ARG A 69 19.10 6.94 9.97
C ARG A 69 18.20 7.26 11.15
N HIS A 70 16.90 7.37 10.92
CA HIS A 70 15.95 7.67 11.98
C HIS A 70 15.67 6.46 12.87
N ILE A 71 15.43 5.28 12.27
CA ILE A 71 15.09 4.08 13.02
C ILE A 71 16.24 3.55 13.86
N VAL A 72 17.48 3.71 13.38
CA VAL A 72 18.71 3.36 14.13
C VAL A 72 18.84 4.17 15.42
N SER A 73 18.25 5.36 15.46
CA SER A 73 18.26 6.24 16.64
C SER A 73 17.09 5.96 17.60
N ALA A 74 16.20 5.03 17.29
CA ALA A 74 15.09 4.66 18.16
C ALA A 74 15.59 3.83 19.37
N PRO A 75 15.05 4.06 20.59
CA PRO A 75 15.45 3.33 21.78
C PRO A 75 15.37 1.81 21.60
N GLY A 76 16.45 1.08 21.90
CA GLY A 76 16.56 -0.38 21.78
C GLY A 76 17.03 -0.89 20.42
N MET A 77 17.08 -0.05 19.38
CA MET A 77 17.58 -0.47 18.06
C MET A 77 19.11 -0.65 18.01
N GLU A 78 19.84 -0.04 18.93
CA GLU A 78 21.28 -0.18 19.06
C GLU A 78 21.70 -1.65 19.21
N HIS A 79 21.01 -2.41 20.07
CA HIS A 79 21.28 -3.84 20.27
C HIS A 79 20.93 -4.69 19.04
N ILE A 80 19.89 -4.33 18.30
CA ILE A 80 19.51 -5.04 17.07
C ILE A 80 20.58 -4.83 16.01
N ARG A 81 21.11 -3.62 15.89
CA ARG A 81 22.17 -3.30 14.93
C ARG A 81 23.44 -4.09 15.15
N GLU A 82 23.81 -4.38 16.39
CA GLU A 82 24.97 -5.22 16.73
C GLU A 82 24.78 -6.70 16.32
N LEU A 83 23.52 -7.15 16.20
CA LEU A 83 23.17 -8.54 15.88
C LEU A 83 23.01 -8.79 14.38
N VAL A 84 22.94 -7.75 13.56
CA VAL A 84 22.69 -7.87 12.11
C VAL A 84 23.90 -7.41 11.29
N THR A 85 24.18 -8.12 10.20
CA THR A 85 25.26 -7.79 9.27
C THR A 85 24.80 -7.03 8.04
N GLY A 86 23.48 -6.91 7.83
CA GLY A 86 22.85 -6.26 6.68
C GLY A 86 22.08 -4.99 7.05
N ALA A 87 21.44 -4.40 6.06
CA ALA A 87 20.54 -3.26 6.26
C ALA A 87 19.29 -3.67 7.04
N ILE A 88 18.83 -2.80 7.95
CA ILE A 88 17.55 -2.98 8.63
C ILE A 88 16.47 -2.38 7.73
N LEU A 89 15.67 -3.25 7.14
CA LEU A 89 14.56 -2.84 6.29
C LEU A 89 13.28 -2.68 7.11
N PRO A 90 12.47 -1.65 6.84
CA PRO A 90 11.10 -1.62 7.34
C PRO A 90 10.31 -2.78 6.75
N THR A 91 9.40 -3.37 7.53
CA THR A 91 8.58 -4.51 7.09
C THR A 91 8.02 -4.35 5.67
N PRO A 92 7.42 -3.19 5.31
CA PRO A 92 6.90 -3.01 3.97
C PRO A 92 7.98 -2.99 2.87
N GLY A 93 9.18 -2.53 3.19
CA GLY A 93 10.34 -2.59 2.29
C GLY A 93 10.73 -4.04 2.02
N ALA A 94 10.86 -4.83 3.08
CA ALA A 94 11.19 -6.25 2.97
C ALA A 94 10.11 -7.05 2.20
N VAL A 95 8.82 -6.73 2.42
CA VAL A 95 7.72 -7.36 1.65
C VAL A 95 7.79 -6.98 0.17
N MET A 96 8.11 -5.73 -0.16
CA MET A 96 8.27 -5.32 -1.57
C MET A 96 9.48 -6.00 -2.23
N GLU A 97 10.61 -6.11 -1.54
CA GLU A 97 11.78 -6.84 -2.07
C GLU A 97 11.46 -8.31 -2.30
N ALA A 98 10.77 -8.96 -1.35
CA ALA A 98 10.31 -10.34 -1.52
C ALA A 98 9.34 -10.46 -2.72
N ALA A 99 8.42 -9.50 -2.91
CA ALA A 99 7.53 -9.48 -4.06
C ALA A 99 8.27 -9.34 -5.39
N MET A 100 9.34 -8.54 -5.43
CA MET A 100 10.19 -8.40 -6.62
C MET A 100 10.94 -9.69 -6.95
N ILE A 101 11.49 -10.37 -5.94
CA ILE A 101 12.15 -11.68 -6.12
C ILE A 101 11.14 -12.72 -6.62
N LEU A 102 9.96 -12.76 -6.03
CA LEU A 102 8.91 -13.70 -6.46
C LEU A 102 8.43 -13.40 -7.88
N TYR A 103 8.37 -12.14 -8.29
CA TYR A 103 8.02 -11.78 -9.66
C TYR A 103 8.98 -12.40 -10.68
N GLU A 104 10.29 -12.50 -10.39
CA GLU A 104 11.27 -13.12 -11.28
C GLU A 104 10.98 -14.61 -11.51
N GLU A 105 10.36 -15.28 -10.53
CA GLU A 105 10.07 -16.72 -10.59
C GLU A 105 8.66 -17.04 -11.10
N ILE A 106 7.65 -16.27 -10.67
CA ILE A 106 6.23 -16.59 -10.92
C ILE A 106 5.51 -15.57 -11.80
N GLY A 107 6.17 -14.46 -12.17
CA GLY A 107 5.58 -13.36 -12.94
C GLY A 107 4.67 -12.45 -12.10
N ASP A 108 3.74 -11.80 -12.76
CA ASP A 108 2.87 -10.76 -12.19
C ASP A 108 2.15 -11.23 -10.93
N CYS A 109 2.40 -10.54 -9.82
CA CYS A 109 1.88 -10.93 -8.52
C CYS A 109 1.45 -9.76 -7.65
N CYS A 110 0.63 -10.06 -6.66
CA CYS A 110 0.30 -9.19 -5.54
C CYS A 110 0.66 -9.87 -4.21
N VAL A 111 1.22 -9.11 -3.28
CA VAL A 111 1.44 -9.54 -1.90
C VAL A 111 0.56 -8.69 -0.98
N LEU A 112 -0.29 -9.35 -0.21
CA LEU A 112 -1.20 -8.74 0.74
C LEU A 112 -0.72 -9.03 2.16
N ASP A 113 -0.33 -7.98 2.87
CA ASP A 113 0.09 -8.02 4.27
C ASP A 113 -1.02 -7.47 5.17
N ILE A 114 -1.74 -8.36 5.87
CA ILE A 114 -2.83 -7.98 6.77
C ILE A 114 -2.36 -8.06 8.21
N GLY A 115 -2.11 -6.86 8.76
CA GLY A 115 -1.64 -6.68 10.14
C GLY A 115 -2.72 -6.25 11.11
N GLY A 116 -2.31 -6.10 12.38
CA GLY A 116 -3.20 -5.60 13.44
C GLY A 116 -3.50 -4.10 13.34
N ALA A 117 -2.60 -3.30 12.78
CA ALA A 117 -2.74 -1.85 12.67
C ALA A 117 -3.06 -1.38 11.25
N THR A 118 -2.51 -2.02 10.24
CA THR A 118 -2.64 -1.65 8.82
C THR A 118 -2.86 -2.90 7.96
N THR A 119 -3.38 -2.67 6.76
CA THR A 119 -3.36 -3.63 5.66
C THR A 119 -2.57 -3.01 4.51
N ASP A 120 -1.56 -3.72 4.03
CA ASP A 120 -0.70 -3.27 2.94
C ASP A 120 -0.89 -4.16 1.72
N LEU A 121 -0.99 -3.56 0.54
CA LEU A 121 -0.99 -4.29 -0.72
C LEU A 121 0.17 -3.84 -1.58
N HIS A 122 0.97 -4.82 -1.99
CA HIS A 122 2.10 -4.65 -2.90
C HIS A 122 1.76 -5.32 -4.22
N SER A 123 1.93 -4.65 -5.34
CA SER A 123 1.80 -5.25 -6.66
C SER A 123 3.08 -5.09 -7.47
N VAL A 124 3.45 -6.15 -8.18
CA VAL A 124 4.57 -6.15 -9.14
C VAL A 124 3.99 -6.63 -10.47
N THR A 125 3.76 -5.70 -11.37
CA THR A 125 3.15 -5.93 -12.67
C THR A 125 3.33 -4.71 -13.56
N LEU A 126 3.48 -4.90 -14.86
CA LEU A 126 3.38 -3.82 -15.86
C LEU A 126 1.92 -3.57 -16.28
N GLY A 127 1.02 -4.52 -15.97
CA GLY A 127 -0.33 -4.52 -16.53
C GLY A 127 -0.35 -4.97 -17.99
N SER A 128 -1.46 -4.73 -18.66
CA SER A 128 -1.63 -5.08 -20.09
C SER A 128 -1.32 -3.89 -21.00
N ASP A 129 -0.78 -4.18 -22.19
CA ASP A 129 -0.51 -3.15 -23.21
C ASP A 129 -1.79 -2.39 -23.61
N GLU A 130 -2.94 -3.08 -23.60
CA GLU A 130 -4.23 -2.48 -23.91
C GLU A 130 -4.62 -1.39 -22.91
N ILE A 131 -4.43 -1.65 -21.62
CA ILE A 131 -4.73 -0.67 -20.56
C ILE A 131 -3.67 0.41 -20.51
N ALA A 132 -2.40 0.07 -20.73
CA ALA A 132 -1.30 1.04 -20.73
C ALA A 132 -1.53 2.19 -21.72
N GLN A 133 -2.13 1.90 -22.89
CA GLN A 133 -2.49 2.91 -23.90
C GLN A 133 -3.64 3.84 -23.47
N LEU A 134 -4.44 3.41 -22.49
CA LEU A 134 -5.59 4.16 -21.97
C LEU A 134 -5.27 4.94 -20.70
N LEU A 135 -4.10 4.71 -20.07
CA LEU A 135 -3.72 5.35 -18.81
C LEU A 135 -3.59 6.86 -18.97
N THR A 136 -4.25 7.60 -18.08
CA THR A 136 -4.17 9.06 -18.01
C THR A 136 -2.88 9.55 -17.34
N ALA A 137 -2.25 8.70 -16.53
CA ALA A 137 -0.96 8.96 -15.89
C ALA A 137 -0.17 7.64 -15.76
N PRO A 138 1.17 7.67 -15.82
CA PRO A 138 1.98 6.47 -15.67
C PRO A 138 1.86 5.90 -14.26
N GLU A 139 1.77 4.58 -14.17
CA GLU A 139 1.80 3.83 -12.91
C GLU A 139 3.16 3.12 -12.75
N PRO A 140 3.72 3.06 -11.53
CA PRO A 140 5.00 2.41 -11.31
C PRO A 140 4.88 0.88 -11.51
N PHE A 141 5.98 0.24 -11.94
CA PHE A 141 6.06 -1.21 -12.08
C PHE A 141 5.71 -1.93 -10.76
N ASN A 142 6.33 -1.51 -9.67
CA ASN A 142 6.02 -1.97 -8.34
C ASN A 142 5.30 -0.85 -7.55
N LYS A 143 4.12 -1.14 -7.04
CA LYS A 143 3.28 -0.20 -6.28
C LYS A 143 2.93 -0.78 -4.93
N ARG A 144 2.94 0.06 -3.89
CA ARG A 144 2.42 -0.23 -2.56
C ARG A 144 1.34 0.77 -2.19
N THR A 145 0.26 0.26 -1.60
CA THR A 145 -0.71 1.06 -0.86
C THR A 145 -0.76 0.60 0.59
N VAL A 146 -1.00 1.53 1.49
CA VAL A 146 -1.11 1.31 2.94
C VAL A 146 -2.48 1.77 3.39
N GLU A 147 -3.27 0.84 3.89
CA GLU A 147 -4.61 1.12 4.39
C GLU A 147 -4.56 1.17 5.92
N GLY A 148 -4.38 2.38 6.45
CA GLY A 148 -4.26 2.61 7.90
C GLY A 148 -5.56 2.39 8.66
N ASP A 149 -6.71 2.40 7.98
CA ASP A 149 -8.04 2.18 8.56
C ASP A 149 -8.48 0.70 8.49
N LEU A 150 -7.69 -0.18 7.89
CA LEU A 150 -8.03 -1.60 7.68
C LEU A 150 -7.23 -2.56 8.57
N GLY A 151 -6.72 -2.09 9.70
CA GLY A 151 -6.04 -2.95 10.68
C GLY A 151 -7.02 -3.81 11.46
N LEU A 152 -6.67 -5.10 11.65
CA LEU A 152 -7.56 -6.10 12.27
C LEU A 152 -7.75 -5.95 13.78
N PHE A 153 -6.90 -5.14 14.45
CA PHE A 153 -6.99 -4.95 15.89
C PHE A 153 -7.13 -3.46 16.24
N VAL A 154 -6.15 -2.64 15.90
CA VAL A 154 -6.15 -1.21 16.26
C VAL A 154 -7.35 -0.49 15.66
N ASN A 155 -7.70 -0.83 14.43
CA ASN A 155 -8.78 -0.22 13.65
C ASN A 155 -9.93 -1.19 13.34
N ALA A 156 -10.05 -2.29 14.08
CA ALA A 156 -11.10 -3.30 13.87
C ALA A 156 -12.53 -2.69 13.87
N HIS A 157 -12.76 -1.67 14.68
CA HIS A 157 -14.03 -0.95 14.73
C HIS A 157 -14.38 -0.25 13.41
N HIS A 158 -13.38 0.18 12.62
CA HIS A 158 -13.62 0.73 11.29
C HIS A 158 -14.10 -0.33 10.31
N LEU A 159 -13.51 -1.52 10.37
CA LEU A 159 -13.95 -2.66 9.55
C LEU A 159 -15.37 -3.11 9.92
N VAL A 160 -15.68 -3.20 11.23
CA VAL A 160 -17.04 -3.49 11.70
C VAL A 160 -18.04 -2.47 11.16
N LYS A 161 -17.70 -1.18 11.20
CA LYS A 161 -18.53 -0.09 10.66
C LYS A 161 -18.66 -0.19 9.13
N LEU A 162 -17.58 -0.52 8.42
CA LEU A 162 -17.56 -0.65 6.97
C LEU A 162 -18.48 -1.77 6.48
N ILE A 163 -18.47 -2.93 7.15
CA ILE A 163 -19.36 -4.07 6.85
C ILE A 163 -20.81 -3.76 7.29
N GLY A 164 -20.95 -3.05 8.39
CA GLY A 164 -22.20 -2.82 9.11
C GLY A 164 -22.41 -3.85 10.22
N GLU A 165 -22.41 -3.37 11.48
CA GLU A 165 -22.47 -4.20 12.69
C GLU A 165 -23.66 -5.18 12.70
N ALA A 166 -24.87 -4.68 12.38
CA ALA A 166 -26.07 -5.53 12.35
C ALA A 166 -26.03 -6.60 11.23
N LYS A 167 -25.37 -6.29 10.09
CA LYS A 167 -25.14 -7.26 9.03
C LYS A 167 -24.16 -8.32 9.48
N LEU A 168 -23.06 -7.90 10.07
CA LEU A 168 -22.00 -8.79 10.58
C LEU A 168 -22.51 -9.72 11.68
N SER A 169 -23.31 -9.20 12.62
CA SER A 169 -23.92 -10.01 13.68
C SER A 169 -24.85 -11.08 13.12
N ARG A 170 -25.66 -10.76 12.11
CA ARG A 170 -26.54 -11.74 11.45
C ARG A 170 -25.76 -12.78 10.64
N GLU A 171 -24.76 -12.32 9.88
CA GLU A 171 -23.92 -13.18 9.03
C GLU A 171 -23.16 -14.22 9.86
N LEU A 172 -22.62 -13.79 11.00
CA LEU A 172 -21.83 -14.65 11.87
C LEU A 172 -22.67 -15.35 12.96
N GLY A 173 -23.91 -14.94 13.21
CA GLY A 173 -24.70 -15.42 14.34
C GLY A 173 -24.06 -15.08 15.69
N LEU A 174 -23.49 -13.88 15.83
CA LEU A 174 -22.75 -13.40 17.00
C LEU A 174 -23.32 -12.06 17.49
N ASP A 175 -23.22 -11.82 18.80
CA ASP A 175 -23.32 -10.45 19.34
C ASP A 175 -21.98 -9.74 19.13
N VAL A 176 -21.80 -9.14 17.94
CA VAL A 176 -20.54 -8.46 17.56
C VAL A 176 -20.16 -7.38 18.57
N PRO A 177 -21.05 -6.50 19.08
CA PRO A 177 -20.73 -5.56 20.15
C PRO A 177 -20.16 -6.23 21.41
N ALA A 178 -20.69 -7.40 21.80
CA ALA A 178 -20.17 -8.13 22.95
C ALA A 178 -18.76 -8.68 22.67
N VAL A 179 -18.54 -9.30 21.51
CA VAL A 179 -17.23 -9.83 21.12
C VAL A 179 -16.19 -8.70 21.02
N MET A 180 -16.57 -7.52 20.51
CA MET A 180 -15.66 -6.38 20.38
C MET A 180 -15.22 -5.75 21.71
N ARG A 181 -15.97 -5.91 22.81
CA ARG A 181 -15.55 -5.42 24.13
C ARG A 181 -14.28 -6.08 24.66
N ASP A 182 -14.13 -7.37 24.39
CA ASP A 182 -12.98 -8.17 24.86
C ASP A 182 -12.09 -8.64 23.71
N TYR A 183 -12.20 -7.96 22.54
CA TYR A 183 -11.48 -8.33 21.33
C TYR A 183 -9.96 -8.16 21.49
N GLN A 184 -9.21 -9.19 21.14
CA GLN A 184 -7.77 -9.25 21.32
C GLN A 184 -7.00 -9.25 20.00
N ALA A 185 -5.74 -8.78 20.05
CA ALA A 185 -4.84 -8.77 18.90
C ALA A 185 -4.60 -10.18 18.33
N ILE A 186 -4.58 -11.18 19.21
CA ILE A 186 -4.57 -12.61 18.85
C ILE A 186 -5.89 -13.18 19.35
N PRO A 187 -6.78 -13.64 18.46
CA PRO A 187 -8.07 -14.20 18.86
C PRO A 187 -7.92 -15.29 19.90
N ALA A 188 -8.75 -15.23 20.96
CA ALA A 188 -8.71 -16.17 22.09
C ALA A 188 -9.94 -17.08 22.20
N SER A 189 -10.99 -16.83 21.42
CA SER A 189 -12.22 -17.63 21.39
C SER A 189 -12.68 -17.89 19.95
N ASP A 190 -13.52 -18.90 19.74
CA ASP A 190 -14.11 -19.21 18.44
C ASP A 190 -14.88 -18.01 17.85
N GLU A 191 -15.55 -17.25 18.70
CA GLU A 191 -16.27 -16.05 18.29
C GLU A 191 -15.31 -14.98 17.75
N GLN A 192 -14.18 -14.75 18.44
CA GLN A 192 -13.13 -13.83 17.98
C GLN A 192 -12.46 -14.35 16.71
N PHE A 193 -12.18 -15.65 16.57
CA PHE A 193 -11.65 -16.23 15.33
C PHE A 193 -12.59 -16.00 14.16
N ARG A 194 -13.88 -16.26 14.32
CA ARG A 194 -14.90 -16.04 13.27
C ARG A 194 -15.01 -14.58 12.89
N LEU A 195 -15.01 -13.68 13.87
CA LEU A 195 -15.02 -12.24 13.62
C LEU A 195 -13.74 -11.82 12.88
N THR A 196 -12.56 -12.18 13.37
CA THR A 196 -11.27 -11.82 12.75
C THR A 196 -11.18 -12.34 11.31
N THR A 197 -11.62 -13.57 11.06
CA THR A 197 -11.69 -14.16 9.71
C THR A 197 -12.51 -13.30 8.76
N ARG A 198 -13.69 -12.85 9.22
CA ARG A 198 -14.57 -12.01 8.40
C ARG A 198 -14.00 -10.60 8.18
N LEU A 199 -13.41 -10.02 9.23
CA LEU A 199 -12.73 -8.72 9.12
C LEU A 199 -11.52 -8.80 8.18
N CYS A 200 -10.74 -9.88 8.25
CA CYS A 200 -9.58 -10.12 7.39
C CYS A 200 -9.98 -10.18 5.90
N LEU A 201 -11.06 -10.88 5.57
CA LEU A 201 -11.60 -10.92 4.22
C LEU A 201 -12.01 -9.52 3.73
N GLU A 202 -12.71 -8.75 4.56
CA GLU A 202 -13.15 -7.40 4.18
C GLU A 202 -11.96 -6.46 3.99
N ALA A 203 -10.97 -6.52 4.89
CA ALA A 203 -9.75 -5.72 4.78
C ALA A 203 -9.03 -6.01 3.45
N GLY A 204 -8.87 -7.27 3.09
CA GLY A 204 -8.23 -7.66 1.83
C GLY A 204 -9.01 -7.22 0.60
N LEU A 205 -10.33 -7.45 0.55
CA LEU A 205 -11.19 -7.01 -0.55
C LEU A 205 -11.15 -5.49 -0.74
N THR A 206 -11.23 -4.74 0.36
CA THR A 206 -11.18 -3.29 0.34
C THR A 206 -9.81 -2.78 -0.10
N ALA A 207 -8.72 -3.38 0.40
CA ALA A 207 -7.37 -3.03 -0.01
C ALA A 207 -7.14 -3.26 -1.51
N ILE A 208 -7.58 -4.41 -2.05
CA ILE A 208 -7.51 -4.68 -3.50
C ILE A 208 -8.32 -3.64 -4.27
N SER A 209 -9.52 -3.31 -3.80
CA SER A 209 -10.39 -2.32 -4.46
C SER A 209 -9.78 -0.93 -4.52
N ARG A 210 -9.10 -0.50 -3.45
CA ARG A 210 -8.45 0.82 -3.39
C ARG A 210 -7.13 0.87 -4.17
N HIS A 211 -6.45 -0.26 -4.28
CA HIS A 211 -5.18 -0.38 -5.00
C HIS A 211 -5.36 -0.44 -6.51
N ALA A 212 -6.37 -1.18 -6.95
CA ALA A 212 -6.67 -1.37 -8.37
C ALA A 212 -7.14 -0.08 -9.02
N GLY A 213 -6.76 0.08 -10.28
CA GLY A 213 -7.30 1.12 -11.14
C GLY A 213 -8.69 0.78 -11.66
N HIS A 214 -9.22 1.68 -12.46
CA HIS A 214 -10.53 1.53 -13.09
C HIS A 214 -10.60 2.20 -14.46
N LEU A 215 -11.54 1.72 -15.27
CA LEU A 215 -11.89 2.33 -16.55
C LEU A 215 -12.94 3.42 -16.34
N ARG A 216 -12.70 4.57 -16.95
CA ARG A 216 -13.68 5.66 -17.05
C ARG A 216 -14.16 5.81 -18.47
N HIS A 217 -15.47 5.83 -18.65
CA HIS A 217 -16.09 6.11 -19.93
C HIS A 217 -16.61 7.56 -19.94
N TYR A 218 -16.30 8.29 -20.99
CA TYR A 218 -16.77 9.65 -21.19
C TYR A 218 -17.17 9.87 -22.66
N TYR A 219 -17.94 10.91 -22.90
CA TYR A 219 -18.41 11.23 -24.24
C TYR A 219 -17.61 12.42 -24.78
N THR A 220 -17.17 12.29 -26.02
CA THR A 220 -16.53 13.33 -26.81
C THR A 220 -17.41 13.66 -28.01
N PRO A 221 -17.17 14.76 -28.74
CA PRO A 221 -17.87 15.03 -30.01
C PRO A 221 -17.73 13.90 -31.05
N GLN A 222 -16.68 13.08 -30.93
CA GLN A 222 -16.41 11.93 -31.82
C GLN A 222 -17.05 10.62 -31.34
N GLY A 223 -17.72 10.64 -30.18
CA GLY A 223 -18.37 9.46 -29.59
C GLY A 223 -17.86 9.09 -28.21
N ARG A 224 -18.17 7.86 -27.77
CA ARG A 224 -17.72 7.33 -26.48
C ARG A 224 -16.21 7.07 -26.51
N ALA A 225 -15.50 7.60 -25.53
CA ALA A 225 -14.09 7.34 -25.27
C ALA A 225 -13.91 6.64 -23.92
N THR A 226 -12.77 5.98 -23.75
CA THR A 226 -12.41 5.28 -22.51
C THR A 226 -11.01 5.72 -22.09
N ALA A 227 -10.83 5.97 -20.82
CA ALA A 227 -9.54 6.18 -20.18
C ALA A 227 -9.39 5.20 -19.00
N ALA A 228 -8.15 4.91 -18.62
CA ALA A 228 -7.82 4.14 -17.43
C ALA A 228 -7.15 5.04 -16.39
N GLU A 229 -7.46 4.85 -15.13
CA GLU A 229 -6.85 5.55 -13.99
C GLU A 229 -6.43 4.52 -12.96
N GLY A 230 -5.18 4.64 -12.45
CA GLY A 230 -4.63 3.77 -11.39
C GLY A 230 -4.06 2.45 -11.91
N LYS A 231 -3.74 1.55 -10.97
CA LYS A 231 -2.96 0.34 -11.24
C LYS A 231 -3.74 -0.73 -11.96
N ASP A 232 -3.22 -1.18 -13.08
CA ASP A 232 -3.77 -2.34 -13.80
C ASP A 232 -3.28 -3.64 -13.16
N LEU A 233 -4.22 -4.42 -12.60
CA LEU A 233 -3.97 -5.74 -12.02
C LEU A 233 -4.44 -6.89 -12.93
N THR A 234 -4.89 -6.62 -14.14
CA THR A 234 -5.50 -7.63 -15.01
C THR A 234 -4.55 -8.74 -15.45
N GLN A 235 -3.24 -8.51 -15.34
CA GLN A 235 -2.20 -9.50 -15.63
C GLN A 235 -1.75 -10.28 -14.39
N VAL A 236 -2.13 -9.85 -13.19
CA VAL A 236 -1.77 -10.54 -11.94
C VAL A 236 -2.41 -11.93 -11.91
N LYS A 237 -1.57 -12.96 -11.71
CA LYS A 237 -1.98 -14.38 -11.66
C LYS A 237 -1.79 -15.01 -10.29
N THR A 238 -1.05 -14.36 -9.41
CA THR A 238 -0.76 -14.90 -8.09
C THR A 238 -1.00 -13.86 -7.01
N ILE A 239 -1.72 -14.25 -5.96
CA ILE A 239 -1.86 -13.50 -4.72
C ILE A 239 -1.13 -14.24 -3.60
N ILE A 240 -0.31 -13.52 -2.86
CA ILE A 240 0.46 -14.06 -1.75
C ILE A 240 -0.02 -13.37 -0.47
N GLY A 241 -0.39 -14.16 0.52
CA GLY A 241 -0.80 -13.66 1.83
C GLY A 241 0.35 -13.67 2.83
N THR A 242 0.55 -12.55 3.52
CA THR A 242 1.45 -12.43 4.66
C THR A 242 0.78 -11.68 5.81
N GLY A 243 1.51 -11.43 6.89
CA GLY A 243 0.94 -10.92 8.13
C GLY A 243 0.32 -12.00 9.01
N GLY A 244 0.08 -11.65 10.27
CA GLY A 244 -0.36 -12.62 11.29
C GLY A 244 -1.68 -13.32 10.95
N ALA A 245 -2.62 -12.62 10.34
CA ALA A 245 -3.91 -13.17 9.97
C ALA A 245 -3.81 -14.19 8.82
N LEU A 246 -3.19 -13.82 7.70
CA LEU A 246 -3.09 -14.68 6.53
C LEU A 246 -2.11 -15.86 6.70
N THR A 247 -1.27 -15.82 7.72
CA THR A 247 -0.34 -16.92 8.02
C THR A 247 -0.82 -17.85 9.14
N ARG A 248 -1.71 -17.40 10.04
CA ARG A 248 -2.05 -18.12 11.27
C ARG A 248 -3.54 -18.45 11.45
N LEU A 249 -4.44 -17.70 10.78
CA LEU A 249 -5.88 -18.03 10.86
C LEU A 249 -6.14 -19.41 10.26
N PRO A 250 -7.00 -20.24 10.88
CA PRO A 250 -7.40 -21.53 10.32
C PRO A 250 -7.98 -21.40 8.90
N GLU A 251 -8.78 -20.35 8.66
CA GLU A 251 -9.52 -20.10 7.43
C GLU A 251 -8.70 -19.34 6.35
N ARG A 252 -7.38 -19.16 6.55
CA ARG A 252 -6.52 -18.34 5.66
C ARG A 252 -6.62 -18.73 4.19
N GLU A 253 -6.66 -20.03 3.86
CA GLU A 253 -6.80 -20.47 2.47
C GLU A 253 -8.16 -20.07 1.87
N SER A 254 -9.24 -20.22 2.65
CA SER A 254 -10.58 -19.80 2.23
C SER A 254 -10.63 -18.29 1.98
N ILE A 255 -9.94 -17.51 2.82
CA ILE A 255 -9.81 -16.06 2.63
C ILE A 255 -9.08 -15.77 1.31
N LEU A 256 -7.90 -16.37 1.09
CA LEU A 256 -7.10 -16.16 -0.13
C LEU A 256 -7.86 -16.57 -1.39
N ARG A 257 -8.61 -17.69 -1.38
CA ARG A 257 -9.48 -18.08 -2.51
C ARG A 257 -10.53 -17.03 -2.82
N LYS A 258 -11.22 -16.51 -1.80
CA LYS A 258 -12.22 -15.46 -1.97
C LYS A 258 -11.61 -14.14 -2.45
N LEU A 259 -10.38 -13.83 -2.06
CA LEU A 259 -9.65 -12.66 -2.57
C LEU A 259 -9.22 -12.85 -4.03
N ALA A 260 -8.81 -14.07 -4.41
CA ALA A 260 -8.48 -14.41 -5.80
C ALA A 260 -9.71 -14.33 -6.73
N ASP A 261 -10.91 -14.62 -6.21
CA ASP A 261 -12.17 -14.55 -6.94
C ASP A 261 -12.91 -13.20 -6.77
N CYS A 262 -12.20 -12.14 -6.37
CA CYS A 262 -12.81 -10.84 -6.08
C CYS A 262 -13.39 -10.12 -7.30
N ASN A 263 -13.07 -10.57 -8.52
CA ASN A 263 -13.52 -9.93 -9.75
C ASN A 263 -14.98 -10.26 -10.05
N ALA A 264 -15.84 -9.29 -9.79
CA ALA A 264 -17.25 -9.35 -10.15
C ALA A 264 -17.53 -8.75 -11.56
N GLY A 265 -16.49 -8.42 -12.32
CA GLY A 265 -16.59 -7.69 -13.58
C GLY A 265 -16.75 -6.17 -13.40
N GLY A 266 -17.13 -5.47 -14.46
CA GLY A 266 -17.31 -4.01 -14.43
C GLY A 266 -16.07 -3.24 -14.92
N THR A 267 -15.88 -2.04 -14.37
CA THR A 267 -14.82 -1.12 -14.81
C THR A 267 -13.53 -1.21 -14.01
N MET A 268 -13.50 -1.99 -12.92
CA MET A 268 -12.31 -2.15 -12.09
C MET A 268 -11.26 -3.01 -12.79
N LEU A 269 -10.00 -2.62 -12.68
CA LEU A 269 -8.86 -3.32 -13.26
C LEU A 269 -8.34 -4.42 -12.33
N TYR A 270 -9.24 -5.27 -11.85
CA TYR A 270 -8.95 -6.44 -11.03
C TYR A 270 -8.28 -7.56 -11.82
N PRO A 271 -7.64 -8.52 -11.16
CA PRO A 271 -7.22 -9.76 -11.81
C PRO A 271 -8.38 -10.44 -12.54
N LYS A 272 -8.11 -11.09 -13.67
CA LYS A 272 -9.14 -11.77 -14.44
C LYS A 272 -9.79 -12.89 -13.63
N PRO A 273 -11.12 -13.10 -13.74
CA PRO A 273 -11.80 -14.19 -13.05
C PRO A 273 -11.16 -15.55 -13.33
N GLY A 274 -10.92 -16.34 -12.27
CA GLY A 274 -10.33 -17.67 -12.37
C GLY A 274 -8.88 -17.75 -12.85
N ALA A 275 -8.23 -16.62 -13.10
CA ALA A 275 -6.82 -16.57 -13.51
C ALA A 275 -5.85 -16.54 -12.33
N MET A 276 -6.32 -16.17 -11.14
CA MET A 276 -5.48 -15.94 -9.97
C MET A 276 -5.28 -17.22 -9.15
N GLN A 277 -4.02 -17.51 -8.83
CA GLN A 277 -3.59 -18.58 -7.90
C GLN A 277 -3.16 -17.96 -6.56
N PHE A 278 -2.99 -18.78 -5.53
CA PHE A 278 -2.58 -18.34 -4.19
C PHE A 278 -1.61 -19.35 -3.55
#